data_c5d4f30be05bc6f7695f95a0fa944a58
#
_entry.id   c5d4f30be05bc6f7695f95a0fa944a58
#
_cell.length_a   1.000
_cell.length_b   1.000
_cell.length_c   1.000
_cell.angle_alpha   90.00
_cell.angle_beta   90.00
_cell.angle_gamma   90.00
#
_symmetry.space_group_name_H-M   'P 1'
#
loop_
_entity.id
_entity.type
_entity.pdbx_description
1 polymer ?
#
loop_
_entity_poly.entity_id
_entity_poly.type
_entity_poly.pdbx_seq_one_letter_code
_entity_poly.pdbx_strand_id
1 'polypeptide(L)'
;MTRSSVASMALLLLGAGIGQTQGPGVPSSDALMAPAAVNQLCGRLGELMEAGGVAVPDLLRAAAPVIENTRQDCIQLRLLPGRGRTTYSLLMNLRSYLALADSVPKPFPFPEAAGKQLTELRDDATRLDAHFRALVENRDRLLASPDPANLSRYADANRKLGPAAAGKARVVFFGDSITDFWRLNEYFPDSGYVNRGIAGQLSSHLLQRMKDDVIDLHPQAVVILVGTNDLARAVPLHDIESNYQTLADLATAYKIKVIFGALTPVSDYHKDQEPSFERTLQRPPAQIKALNEWLQGFCSQRGYAYVDYFTATVDPMGQFQAEMSDDGLHPNAKGYRAMAPLAGAAIDKTLAPAETPQKPKKRGIASNIK
;
A
#
# COMPACT_ATOMS: atom_id res chain seq x y z
N MET A 1 -13.95 24.06 26.50
CA MET A 1 -13.70 24.28 25.06
C MET A 1 -12.56 23.41 24.62
N THR A 2 -12.71 22.69 23.51
CA THR A 2 -11.72 21.91 22.77
C THR A 2 -11.32 20.52 23.27
N ARG A 3 -12.27 19.58 23.26
CA ARG A 3 -11.97 18.14 23.26
C ARG A 3 -12.17 17.46 21.89
N SER A 4 -12.52 18.24 20.86
CA SER A 4 -12.94 17.67 19.56
C SER A 4 -11.82 17.54 18.51
N SER A 5 -10.67 18.21 18.67
CA SER A 5 -9.63 18.25 17.64
C SER A 5 -8.63 17.09 17.67
N VAL A 6 -8.53 16.35 18.78
CA VAL A 6 -7.51 15.29 18.94
C VAL A 6 -7.94 13.96 18.31
N ALA A 7 -9.25 13.69 18.25
CA ALA A 7 -9.77 12.42 17.73
C ALA A 7 -9.64 12.26 16.21
N SER A 8 -9.71 13.35 15.44
CA SER A 8 -9.55 13.31 13.97
C SER A 8 -8.10 13.12 13.51
N MET A 9 -7.11 13.41 14.36
CA MET A 9 -5.70 13.33 14.01
C MET A 9 -5.13 11.90 13.92
N ALA A 10 -5.77 10.94 14.55
CA ALA A 10 -5.23 9.59 14.67
C ALA A 10 -5.44 8.69 13.43
N LEU A 11 -6.31 9.08 12.50
CA LEU A 11 -6.73 8.19 11.40
C LEU A 11 -5.82 8.25 10.15
N LEU A 12 -4.90 9.21 10.07
CA LEU A 12 -4.12 9.50 8.83
C LEU A 12 -2.65 9.06 8.87
N LEU A 13 -2.19 8.42 9.97
CA LEU A 13 -0.79 8.01 10.12
C LEU A 13 -0.53 6.61 9.55
N LEU A 14 -0.87 6.38 8.31
CA LEU A 14 -0.53 5.14 7.62
C LEU A 14 0.68 5.34 6.72
N GLY A 15 1.76 4.75 7.16
CA GLY A 15 3.10 4.71 6.63
C GLY A 15 3.32 4.93 5.14
N ALA A 16 4.23 5.82 4.83
CA ALA A 16 5.06 5.75 3.65
C ALA A 16 6.50 5.54 4.15
N GLY A 17 7.00 4.34 4.05
CA GLY A 17 8.43 4.08 4.14
C GLY A 17 9.10 4.69 2.91
N ILE A 18 9.60 5.90 3.04
CA ILE A 18 10.48 6.51 2.04
C ILE A 18 11.87 6.50 2.67
N GLY A 19 12.79 5.78 2.06
CA GLY A 19 14.19 5.80 2.44
C GLY A 19 14.71 7.23 2.46
N GLN A 20 15.02 7.74 3.65
CA GLN A 20 15.65 9.04 3.84
C GLN A 20 17.13 8.85 4.16
N THR A 21 17.98 9.59 3.48
CA THR A 21 19.36 9.83 3.89
C THR A 21 19.35 10.62 5.20
N GLN A 22 19.73 9.96 6.30
CA GLN A 22 19.78 10.55 7.62
C GLN A 22 21.11 11.29 7.83
N GLY A 23 21.03 12.48 8.45
CA GLY A 23 22.18 13.15 9.04
C GLY A 23 22.68 12.38 10.28
N PRO A 24 23.94 12.59 10.69
CA PRO A 24 24.53 11.84 11.80
C PRO A 24 23.86 12.21 13.13
N GLY A 25 23.26 11.22 13.81
CA GLY A 25 22.92 11.33 15.21
C GLY A 25 21.51 10.96 15.68
N VAL A 26 20.57 10.69 14.79
CA VAL A 26 19.22 10.22 15.19
C VAL A 26 19.10 8.74 14.81
N PRO A 27 18.85 7.82 15.77
CA PRO A 27 18.53 6.43 15.41
C PRO A 27 17.32 6.42 14.47
N SER A 28 17.38 5.61 13.41
CA SER A 28 16.28 5.54 12.46
C SER A 28 14.97 5.25 13.18
N SER A 29 13.93 5.99 12.86
CA SER A 29 12.58 5.75 13.42
C SER A 29 12.13 4.31 13.21
N ASP A 30 12.66 3.66 12.16
CA ASP A 30 12.39 2.28 11.80
C ASP A 30 13.00 1.26 12.77
N ALA A 31 14.14 1.59 13.41
CA ALA A 31 14.79 0.68 14.37
C ALA A 31 13.97 0.44 15.64
N LEU A 32 13.17 1.42 16.07
CA LEU A 32 12.29 1.30 17.26
C LEU A 32 11.04 0.48 16.99
N MET A 33 10.59 0.46 15.73
CA MET A 33 9.43 -0.30 15.29
C MET A 33 9.82 -1.60 14.58
N ALA A 34 11.12 -1.93 14.52
CA ALA A 34 11.55 -3.25 14.11
C ALA A 34 10.91 -4.32 15.02
N PRO A 35 10.43 -5.44 14.48
CA PRO A 35 9.73 -6.47 15.25
C PRO A 35 10.48 -6.94 16.49
N ALA A 36 11.80 -7.05 16.40
CA ALA A 36 12.65 -7.39 17.56
C ALA A 36 12.57 -6.33 18.67
N ALA A 37 12.60 -5.04 18.32
CA ALA A 37 12.50 -3.94 19.27
C ALA A 37 11.11 -3.87 19.91
N VAL A 38 10.04 -4.06 19.12
CA VAL A 38 8.66 -4.15 19.62
C VAL A 38 8.50 -5.33 20.57
N ASN A 39 9.04 -6.50 20.22
CA ASN A 39 8.99 -7.69 21.08
C ASN A 39 9.75 -7.47 22.40
N GLN A 40 10.93 -6.86 22.36
CA GLN A 40 11.69 -6.53 23.58
C GLN A 40 10.95 -5.53 24.45
N LEU A 41 10.41 -4.47 23.87
CA LEU A 41 9.62 -3.46 24.59
C LEU A 41 8.39 -4.10 25.25
N CYS A 42 7.63 -4.88 24.51
CA CYS A 42 6.42 -5.52 25.01
C CYS A 42 6.71 -6.63 26.03
N GLY A 43 7.80 -7.37 25.89
CA GLY A 43 8.28 -8.34 26.90
C GLY A 43 8.66 -7.65 28.20
N ARG A 44 9.47 -6.62 28.12
CA ARG A 44 9.92 -5.84 29.29
C ARG A 44 8.75 -5.17 30.03
N LEU A 45 7.79 -4.63 29.29
CA LEU A 45 6.57 -4.07 29.85
C LEU A 45 5.75 -5.11 30.62
N GLY A 46 5.56 -6.29 30.08
CA GLY A 46 4.84 -7.37 30.74
C GLY A 46 5.53 -7.76 32.05
N GLU A 47 6.83 -8.01 32.03
CA GLU A 47 7.63 -8.38 33.21
C GLU A 47 7.60 -7.29 34.29
N LEU A 48 7.73 -6.03 33.92
CA LEU A 48 7.68 -4.90 34.85
C LEU A 48 6.32 -4.72 35.51
N MET A 49 5.28 -4.86 34.75
CA MET A 49 3.92 -4.72 35.24
C MET A 49 3.57 -5.84 36.23
N GLU A 50 4.03 -7.06 35.94
CA GLU A 50 3.84 -8.20 36.86
C GLU A 50 4.69 -8.07 38.11
N ALA A 51 5.98 -7.74 38.00
CA ALA A 51 6.89 -7.55 39.13
C ALA A 51 6.46 -6.38 40.04
N GLY A 52 6.05 -5.27 39.43
CA GLY A 52 5.54 -4.12 40.18
C GLY A 52 4.23 -4.41 40.91
N GLY A 53 3.39 -5.24 40.32
CA GLY A 53 2.14 -5.63 40.95
C GLY A 53 2.28 -6.55 42.14
N VAL A 54 3.26 -7.46 42.14
CA VAL A 54 3.54 -8.33 43.27
C VAL A 54 4.12 -7.53 44.44
N ALA A 55 4.99 -6.57 44.17
CA ALA A 55 5.65 -5.75 45.20
C ALA A 55 4.71 -4.68 45.80
N VAL A 56 3.75 -4.17 45.05
CA VAL A 56 2.81 -3.12 45.50
C VAL A 56 1.40 -3.44 44.98
N PRO A 57 0.60 -4.21 45.74
CA PRO A 57 -0.75 -4.66 45.34
C PRO A 57 -1.72 -3.55 44.91
N ASP A 58 -1.61 -2.37 45.56
CA ASP A 58 -2.44 -1.22 45.21
C ASP A 58 -2.06 -0.61 43.86
N LEU A 59 -0.78 -0.63 43.51
CA LEU A 59 -0.29 -0.23 42.19
C LEU A 59 -0.81 -1.20 41.13
N LEU A 60 -0.77 -2.51 41.38
CA LEU A 60 -1.31 -3.49 40.44
C LEU A 60 -2.80 -3.25 40.18
N ARG A 61 -3.58 -2.99 41.22
CA ARG A 61 -5.01 -2.72 41.10
C ARG A 61 -5.28 -1.44 40.31
N ALA A 62 -4.53 -0.38 40.55
CA ALA A 62 -4.64 0.89 39.83
C ALA A 62 -4.15 0.78 38.38
N ALA A 63 -3.12 -0.04 38.13
CA ALA A 63 -2.52 -0.22 36.84
C ALA A 63 -3.23 -1.28 35.95
N ALA A 64 -4.14 -2.08 36.48
CA ALA A 64 -4.78 -3.17 35.74
C ALA A 64 -5.38 -2.77 34.38
N PRO A 65 -6.10 -1.63 34.24
CA PRO A 65 -6.60 -1.18 32.92
C PRO A 65 -5.45 -0.79 31.98
N VAL A 66 -4.40 -0.20 32.49
CA VAL A 66 -3.21 0.22 31.72
C VAL A 66 -2.46 -1.01 31.21
N ILE A 67 -2.34 -2.04 32.04
CA ILE A 67 -1.70 -3.32 31.71
C ILE A 67 -2.46 -3.99 30.54
N GLU A 68 -3.79 -4.08 30.65
CA GLU A 68 -4.59 -4.71 29.60
C GLU A 68 -4.53 -3.93 28.29
N ASN A 69 -4.67 -2.60 28.33
CA ASN A 69 -4.54 -1.77 27.15
C ASN A 69 -3.16 -1.91 26.49
N THR A 70 -2.10 -2.01 27.31
CA THR A 70 -0.74 -2.21 26.81
C THR A 70 -0.56 -3.57 26.13
N ARG A 71 -1.15 -4.63 26.67
CA ARG A 71 -1.14 -5.95 26.02
C ARG A 71 -1.83 -5.90 24.65
N GLN A 72 -2.96 -5.23 24.54
CA GLN A 72 -3.68 -5.07 23.29
C GLN A 72 -2.88 -4.24 22.27
N ASP A 73 -2.28 -3.13 22.71
CA ASP A 73 -1.42 -2.32 21.84
C ASP A 73 -0.19 -3.11 21.36
N CYS A 74 0.41 -3.93 22.21
CA CYS A 74 1.54 -4.79 21.85
C CYS A 74 1.15 -5.85 20.81
N ILE A 75 -0.03 -6.47 20.92
CA ILE A 75 -0.55 -7.38 19.91
C ILE A 75 -0.70 -6.63 18.59
N GLN A 76 -1.31 -5.46 18.60
CA GLN A 76 -1.54 -4.66 17.40
C GLN A 76 -0.23 -4.21 16.73
N LEU A 77 0.79 -3.82 17.52
CA LEU A 77 2.09 -3.39 16.99
C LEU A 77 2.90 -4.55 16.40
N ARG A 78 2.76 -5.76 16.92
CA ARG A 78 3.37 -6.95 16.32
C ARG A 78 2.76 -7.26 14.96
N LEU A 79 1.46 -7.03 14.78
CA LEU A 79 0.76 -7.25 13.53
C LEU A 79 1.00 -6.11 12.52
N LEU A 80 1.06 -4.86 12.99
CA LEU A 80 1.17 -3.66 12.17
C LEU A 80 2.19 -2.69 12.79
N PRO A 81 3.50 -2.96 12.65
CA PRO A 81 4.55 -2.09 13.16
C PRO A 81 4.43 -0.68 12.57
N GLY A 82 4.71 0.34 13.39
CA GLY A 82 4.69 1.73 12.93
C GLY A 82 3.30 2.36 12.80
N ARG A 83 2.24 1.70 13.24
CA ARG A 83 0.89 2.27 13.24
C ARG A 83 0.78 3.41 14.24
N GLY A 84 0.74 4.66 13.77
CA GLY A 84 0.82 5.87 14.60
C GLY A 84 -0.21 5.92 15.73
N ARG A 85 -1.45 5.48 15.49
CA ARG A 85 -2.49 5.41 16.53
C ARG A 85 -2.11 4.45 17.67
N THR A 86 -1.63 3.26 17.33
CA THR A 86 -1.23 2.24 18.30
C THR A 86 0.03 2.65 19.03
N THR A 87 1.00 3.26 18.33
CA THR A 87 2.21 3.84 18.93
C THR A 87 1.87 4.92 19.94
N TYR A 88 0.94 5.81 19.62
CA TYR A 88 0.48 6.85 20.55
C TYR A 88 -0.25 6.27 21.75
N SER A 89 -1.14 5.29 21.53
CA SER A 89 -1.84 4.59 22.62
C SER A 89 -0.85 3.92 23.58
N LEU A 90 0.13 3.20 23.05
CA LEU A 90 1.19 2.59 23.85
C LEU A 90 1.99 3.62 24.65
N LEU A 91 2.37 4.75 24.04
CA LEU A 91 3.06 5.83 24.72
C LEU A 91 2.23 6.38 25.89
N MET A 92 0.92 6.57 25.70
CA MET A 92 0.03 7.06 26.76
C MET A 92 -0.10 6.04 27.89
N ASN A 93 -0.21 4.76 27.57
CA ASN A 93 -0.25 3.68 28.57
C ASN A 93 1.04 3.63 29.38
N LEU A 94 2.21 3.73 28.72
CA LEU A 94 3.51 3.81 29.39
C LEU A 94 3.61 4.98 30.36
N ARG A 95 3.22 6.18 29.92
CA ARG A 95 3.22 7.38 30.75
C ARG A 95 2.29 7.24 31.96
N SER A 96 1.12 6.65 31.75
CA SER A 96 0.17 6.38 32.83
C SER A 96 0.73 5.40 33.86
N TYR A 97 1.38 4.32 33.42
CA TYR A 97 2.03 3.37 34.29
C TYR A 97 3.19 4.00 35.08
N LEU A 98 4.05 4.77 34.42
CA LEU A 98 5.17 5.47 35.06
C LEU A 98 4.68 6.47 36.10
N ALA A 99 3.61 7.23 35.82
CA ALA A 99 3.01 8.15 36.77
C ALA A 99 2.44 7.43 38.00
N LEU A 100 1.80 6.28 37.82
CA LEU A 100 1.34 5.43 38.93
C LEU A 100 2.52 4.91 39.76
N ALA A 101 3.58 4.42 39.10
CA ALA A 101 4.79 3.95 39.76
C ALA A 101 5.50 5.08 40.56
N ASP A 102 5.53 6.30 40.05
CA ASP A 102 6.13 7.47 40.71
C ASP A 102 5.29 7.97 41.88
N SER A 103 4.01 7.64 41.95
CA SER A 103 3.14 7.99 43.08
C SER A 103 3.35 7.11 44.34
N VAL A 104 4.05 6.00 44.19
CA VAL A 104 4.35 5.09 45.33
C VAL A 104 5.34 5.73 46.28
N PRO A 105 5.10 5.74 47.64
CA PRO A 105 6.01 6.32 48.63
C PRO A 105 7.41 5.70 48.58
N LYS A 106 8.44 6.55 48.74
CA LYS A 106 9.84 6.10 48.79
C LYS A 106 10.26 5.84 50.26
N PRO A 107 11.16 4.88 50.56
CA PRO A 107 11.93 4.09 49.59
C PRO A 107 11.04 3.07 48.83
N PHE A 108 11.28 2.98 47.54
CA PHE A 108 10.48 2.18 46.62
C PHE A 108 10.71 0.69 46.96
N PRO A 109 9.66 -0.12 47.24
CA PRO A 109 9.81 -1.53 47.62
C PRO A 109 10.11 -2.45 46.44
N PHE A 110 10.52 -1.89 45.27
CA PHE A 110 10.87 -2.70 44.13
C PHE A 110 12.22 -3.39 44.32
N PRO A 111 12.37 -4.65 43.92
CA PRO A 111 13.66 -5.28 43.78
C PRO A 111 14.60 -4.46 42.90
N GLU A 112 15.91 -4.51 43.15
CA GLU A 112 16.92 -3.75 42.39
C GLU A 112 16.78 -3.95 40.88
N ALA A 113 16.48 -5.20 40.45
CA ALA A 113 16.21 -5.52 39.04
C ALA A 113 15.02 -4.73 38.45
N ALA A 114 13.95 -4.54 39.24
CA ALA A 114 12.78 -3.77 38.79
C ALA A 114 13.07 -2.27 38.70
N GLY A 115 13.95 -1.73 39.57
CA GLY A 115 14.41 -0.35 39.49
C GLY A 115 15.16 -0.05 38.19
N LYS A 116 16.02 -0.99 37.74
CA LYS A 116 16.70 -0.91 36.44
C LYS A 116 15.70 -0.94 35.27
N GLN A 117 14.77 -1.86 35.33
CA GLN A 117 13.74 -2.00 34.29
C GLN A 117 12.84 -0.75 34.19
N LEU A 118 12.51 -0.08 35.30
CA LEU A 118 11.77 1.19 35.29
C LEU A 118 12.55 2.31 34.61
N THR A 119 13.88 2.35 34.81
CA THR A 119 14.74 3.33 34.12
C THR A 119 14.73 3.06 32.61
N GLU A 120 14.91 1.81 32.19
CA GLU A 120 14.85 1.41 30.78
C GLU A 120 13.47 1.71 30.17
N LEU A 121 12.40 1.56 30.94
CA LEU A 121 11.04 1.89 30.47
C LEU A 121 10.84 3.41 30.25
N ARG A 122 11.46 4.25 31.06
CA ARG A 122 11.46 5.72 30.86
C ARG A 122 12.19 6.08 29.57
N ASP A 123 13.32 5.41 29.30
CA ASP A 123 14.07 5.60 28.06
C ASP A 123 13.25 5.14 26.85
N ASP A 124 12.54 4.01 26.96
CA ASP A 124 11.63 3.53 25.94
C ASP A 124 10.47 4.49 25.67
N ALA A 125 9.87 5.05 26.73
CA ALA A 125 8.83 6.06 26.59
C ALA A 125 9.34 7.32 25.89
N THR A 126 10.57 7.75 26.20
CA THR A 126 11.23 8.90 25.55
C THR A 126 11.47 8.63 24.07
N ARG A 127 11.96 7.42 23.74
CA ARG A 127 12.18 7.02 22.33
C ARG A 127 10.87 6.93 21.54
N LEU A 128 9.81 6.39 22.15
CA LEU A 128 8.48 6.34 21.52
C LEU A 128 7.90 7.73 21.31
N ASP A 129 8.09 8.65 22.24
CA ASP A 129 7.65 10.05 22.06
C ASP A 129 8.38 10.72 20.91
N ALA A 130 9.68 10.53 20.82
CA ALA A 130 10.49 11.07 19.71
C ALA A 130 10.05 10.46 18.36
N HIS A 131 9.81 9.14 18.33
CA HIS A 131 9.31 8.47 17.13
C HIS A 131 7.92 9.00 16.72
N PHE A 132 7.01 9.15 17.67
CA PHE A 132 5.68 9.69 17.39
C PHE A 132 5.74 11.12 16.88
N ARG A 133 6.58 11.98 17.47
CA ARG A 133 6.81 13.36 16.99
C ARG A 133 7.32 13.35 15.56
N ALA A 134 8.29 12.51 15.23
CA ALA A 134 8.81 12.38 13.86
C ALA A 134 7.73 11.95 12.85
N LEU A 135 6.84 11.03 13.25
CA LEU A 135 5.69 10.64 12.44
C LEU A 135 4.72 11.81 12.19
N VAL A 136 4.43 12.60 13.24
CA VAL A 136 3.56 13.79 13.12
C VAL A 136 4.18 14.84 12.21
N GLU A 137 5.46 15.15 12.42
CA GLU A 137 6.20 16.10 11.57
C GLU A 137 6.25 15.66 10.10
N ASN A 138 6.49 14.37 9.86
CA ASN A 138 6.49 13.83 8.51
C ASN A 138 5.10 13.92 7.87
N ARG A 139 4.05 13.62 8.62
CA ARG A 139 2.66 13.80 8.16
C ARG A 139 2.40 15.25 7.80
N ASP A 140 2.76 16.19 8.69
CA ASP A 140 2.50 17.62 8.47
C ASP A 140 3.27 18.14 7.26
N ARG A 141 4.50 17.64 7.04
CA ARG A 141 5.28 17.91 5.84
C ARG A 141 4.59 17.39 4.57
N LEU A 142 4.05 16.16 4.61
CA LEU A 142 3.32 15.58 3.48
C LEU A 142 2.01 16.34 3.19
N LEU A 143 1.28 16.74 4.23
CA LEU A 143 0.05 17.54 4.08
C LEU A 143 0.34 18.97 3.59
N ALA A 144 1.48 19.53 3.95
CA ALA A 144 1.95 20.84 3.48
C ALA A 144 2.66 20.74 2.12
N SER A 145 2.86 19.55 1.57
CA SER A 145 3.49 19.36 0.27
C SER A 145 2.64 20.02 -0.82
N PRO A 146 3.23 20.86 -1.66
CA PRO A 146 2.53 21.42 -2.81
C PRO A 146 2.26 20.35 -3.90
N ASP A 147 2.81 19.15 -3.76
CA ASP A 147 2.72 18.06 -4.72
C ASP A 147 2.36 16.71 -4.01
N PRO A 148 1.15 16.56 -3.47
CA PRO A 148 0.75 15.36 -2.73
C PRO A 148 0.63 14.12 -3.64
N ALA A 149 0.39 14.30 -4.92
CA ALA A 149 0.34 13.22 -5.91
C ALA A 149 1.69 12.92 -6.58
N ASN A 150 2.76 13.65 -6.18
CA ASN A 150 4.11 13.51 -6.72
C ASN A 150 4.15 13.76 -8.25
N LEU A 151 3.49 14.82 -8.72
CA LEU A 151 3.49 15.26 -10.12
C LEU A 151 4.89 15.56 -10.64
N SER A 152 5.78 16.02 -9.75
CA SER A 152 7.18 16.32 -10.06
C SER A 152 7.98 15.08 -10.48
N ARG A 153 7.55 13.87 -10.06
CA ARG A 153 8.25 12.60 -10.32
C ARG A 153 8.61 12.39 -11.78
N TYR A 154 7.67 12.63 -12.67
CA TYR A 154 7.84 12.40 -14.11
C TYR A 154 7.88 13.69 -14.93
N ALA A 155 7.79 14.87 -14.34
CA ALA A 155 7.70 16.14 -15.04
C ALA A 155 8.83 16.34 -16.06
N ASP A 156 10.09 16.05 -15.70
CA ASP A 156 11.24 16.14 -16.60
C ASP A 156 11.21 15.10 -17.70
N ALA A 157 10.85 13.85 -17.36
CA ALA A 157 10.74 12.75 -18.32
C ALA A 157 9.60 13.03 -19.32
N ASN A 158 8.47 13.57 -18.85
CA ASN A 158 7.35 13.96 -19.69
C ASN A 158 7.74 15.05 -20.71
N ARG A 159 8.45 16.09 -20.25
CA ARG A 159 8.93 17.16 -21.14
C ARG A 159 9.94 16.66 -22.19
N LYS A 160 10.75 15.67 -21.85
CA LYS A 160 11.76 15.09 -22.74
C LYS A 160 11.19 14.00 -23.65
N LEU A 161 9.96 13.53 -23.37
CA LEU A 161 9.33 12.49 -24.15
C LEU A 161 8.91 13.02 -25.52
N GLY A 162 9.70 12.76 -26.53
CA GLY A 162 9.40 13.13 -27.91
C GLY A 162 8.16 12.42 -28.47
N PRO A 163 7.81 12.62 -29.75
CA PRO A 163 6.73 11.89 -30.41
C PRO A 163 6.96 10.38 -30.36
N ALA A 164 5.90 9.58 -30.48
CA ALA A 164 6.04 8.14 -30.59
C ALA A 164 6.89 7.79 -31.84
N ALA A 165 7.73 6.77 -31.74
CA ALA A 165 8.51 6.32 -32.88
C ALA A 165 7.59 5.88 -34.03
N ALA A 166 7.96 6.14 -35.26
CA ALA A 166 7.17 5.81 -36.43
C ALA A 166 6.77 4.33 -36.44
N GLY A 167 5.48 4.04 -36.63
CA GLY A 167 4.95 2.69 -36.63
C GLY A 167 4.80 2.01 -35.27
N LYS A 168 5.16 2.69 -34.15
CA LYS A 168 4.99 2.17 -32.80
C LYS A 168 3.88 2.89 -32.04
N ALA A 169 3.05 2.12 -31.36
CA ALA A 169 2.03 2.67 -30.48
C ALA A 169 2.66 3.13 -29.17
N ARG A 170 2.32 4.34 -28.71
CA ARG A 170 2.62 4.73 -27.34
C ARG A 170 1.57 4.14 -26.41
N VAL A 171 2.01 3.36 -25.44
CA VAL A 171 1.18 2.81 -24.37
C VAL A 171 1.77 3.25 -23.05
N VAL A 172 0.94 3.82 -22.19
CA VAL A 172 1.37 4.23 -20.84
C VAL A 172 0.93 3.17 -19.85
N PHE A 173 1.86 2.66 -19.05
CA PHE A 173 1.59 1.85 -17.87
C PHE A 173 1.48 2.78 -16.68
N PHE A 174 0.30 2.84 -16.08
CA PHE A 174 -0.09 3.83 -15.09
C PHE A 174 -0.56 3.15 -13.81
N GLY A 175 0.10 3.37 -12.67
CA GLY A 175 -0.21 2.63 -11.47
C GLY A 175 0.65 2.99 -10.26
N ASP A 176 0.70 2.04 -9.35
CA ASP A 176 1.44 2.10 -8.09
C ASP A 176 2.83 1.44 -8.17
N SER A 177 3.30 0.85 -7.04
CA SER A 177 4.61 0.17 -6.96
C SER A 177 4.73 -1.02 -7.89
N ILE A 178 3.66 -1.77 -8.13
CA ILE A 178 3.69 -2.92 -9.05
C ILE A 178 3.98 -2.46 -10.47
N THR A 179 3.49 -1.30 -10.85
CA THR A 179 3.83 -0.68 -12.14
C THR A 179 5.20 -0.02 -12.10
N ASP A 180 5.55 0.73 -11.03
CA ASP A 180 6.83 1.44 -10.89
C ASP A 180 8.03 0.49 -11.05
N PHE A 181 7.96 -0.68 -10.40
CA PHE A 181 9.04 -1.68 -10.41
C PHE A 181 9.08 -2.53 -11.69
N TRP A 182 8.09 -2.43 -12.56
CA TRP A 182 8.04 -3.18 -13.79
C TRP A 182 8.99 -2.58 -14.85
N ARG A 183 10.10 -3.25 -15.09
CA ARG A 183 11.09 -2.83 -16.09
C ARG A 183 10.61 -3.14 -17.49
N LEU A 184 9.72 -2.29 -18.04
CA LEU A 184 9.03 -2.56 -19.30
C LEU A 184 9.94 -2.89 -20.48
N ASN A 185 11.14 -2.29 -20.53
CA ASN A 185 12.13 -2.57 -21.58
C ASN A 185 12.68 -3.99 -21.54
N GLU A 186 12.66 -4.68 -20.40
CA GLU A 186 13.11 -6.07 -20.28
C GLU A 186 12.03 -7.05 -20.75
N TYR A 187 10.75 -6.72 -20.57
CA TYR A 187 9.63 -7.59 -20.88
C TYR A 187 8.95 -7.26 -22.20
N PHE A 188 9.10 -6.04 -22.70
CA PHE A 188 8.56 -5.54 -23.96
C PHE A 188 9.64 -4.82 -24.75
N PRO A 189 10.69 -5.54 -25.20
CA PRO A 189 11.78 -4.94 -25.92
C PRO A 189 11.27 -4.22 -27.17
N ASP A 190 11.81 -3.07 -27.46
CA ASP A 190 11.49 -2.25 -28.62
C ASP A 190 10.02 -1.76 -28.73
N SER A 191 9.18 -1.96 -27.71
CA SER A 191 7.78 -1.52 -27.74
C SER A 191 7.63 0.00 -27.65
N GLY A 192 8.53 0.68 -26.96
CA GLY A 192 8.39 2.10 -26.66
C GLY A 192 7.32 2.41 -25.60
N TYR A 193 6.94 1.43 -24.78
CA TYR A 193 5.99 1.63 -23.69
C TYR A 193 6.56 2.52 -22.60
N VAL A 194 5.70 3.31 -21.97
CA VAL A 194 6.10 4.34 -21.01
C VAL A 194 5.59 3.96 -19.62
N ASN A 195 6.52 3.81 -18.66
CA ASN A 195 6.17 3.55 -17.26
C ASN A 195 5.87 4.86 -16.54
N ARG A 196 4.70 4.93 -15.91
CA ARG A 196 4.23 6.02 -15.03
C ARG A 196 3.65 5.45 -13.72
N GLY A 197 4.29 4.38 -13.21
CA GLY A 197 4.04 3.87 -11.87
C GLY A 197 4.71 4.73 -10.81
N ILE A 198 4.09 4.87 -9.65
CA ILE A 198 4.69 5.51 -8.46
C ILE A 198 4.35 4.68 -7.23
N ALA A 199 5.38 4.17 -6.56
CA ALA A 199 5.23 3.33 -5.39
C ALA A 199 4.38 3.98 -4.29
N GLY A 200 3.50 3.20 -3.66
CA GLY A 200 2.66 3.63 -2.53
C GLY A 200 1.42 4.44 -2.90
N GLN A 201 1.21 4.74 -4.18
CA GLN A 201 0.07 5.55 -4.60
C GLN A 201 -1.27 4.82 -4.51
N LEU A 202 -2.30 5.62 -4.26
CA LEU A 202 -3.72 5.25 -4.24
C LEU A 202 -4.37 5.56 -5.59
N SER A 203 -5.53 4.99 -5.84
CA SER A 203 -6.36 5.30 -7.01
C SER A 203 -6.68 6.80 -7.12
N SER A 204 -6.91 7.49 -6.01
CA SER A 204 -7.14 8.93 -5.95
C SER A 204 -5.92 9.78 -6.36
N HIS A 205 -4.69 9.30 -6.13
CA HIS A 205 -3.49 9.99 -6.61
C HIS A 205 -3.33 9.89 -8.13
N LEU A 206 -3.75 8.76 -8.72
CA LEU A 206 -3.74 8.60 -10.18
C LEU A 206 -4.64 9.64 -10.85
N LEU A 207 -5.82 9.93 -10.28
CA LEU A 207 -6.69 10.97 -10.79
C LEU A 207 -5.99 12.33 -10.89
N GLN A 208 -5.23 12.70 -9.86
CA GLN A 208 -4.55 14.00 -9.79
C GLN A 208 -3.44 14.15 -10.85
N ARG A 209 -2.79 13.05 -11.26
CA ARG A 209 -1.71 13.07 -12.25
C ARG A 209 -2.09 12.51 -13.62
N MET A 210 -3.37 12.17 -13.82
CA MET A 210 -3.87 11.63 -15.10
C MET A 210 -3.58 12.54 -16.30
N LYS A 211 -3.68 13.86 -16.09
CA LYS A 211 -3.40 14.82 -17.13
C LYS A 211 -1.93 14.77 -17.56
N ASP A 212 -1.02 14.99 -16.63
CA ASP A 212 0.41 15.20 -16.92
C ASP A 212 1.13 13.91 -17.31
N ASP A 213 0.74 12.78 -16.71
CA ASP A 213 1.41 11.49 -16.87
C ASP A 213 0.77 10.58 -17.92
N VAL A 214 -0.44 10.91 -18.40
CA VAL A 214 -1.14 10.10 -19.42
C VAL A 214 -1.65 10.97 -20.56
N ILE A 215 -2.56 11.90 -20.30
CA ILE A 215 -3.27 12.64 -21.36
C ILE A 215 -2.31 13.45 -22.22
N ASP A 216 -1.44 14.24 -21.60
CA ASP A 216 -0.47 15.13 -22.31
C ASP A 216 0.63 14.34 -23.04
N LEU A 217 0.76 13.04 -22.78
CA LEU A 217 1.67 12.16 -23.50
C LEU A 217 1.06 11.60 -24.81
N HIS A 218 -0.22 11.85 -25.05
CA HIS A 218 -0.97 11.41 -26.23
C HIS A 218 -0.80 9.92 -26.57
N PRO A 219 -1.02 8.98 -25.62
CA PRO A 219 -0.90 7.57 -25.91
C PRO A 219 -2.12 7.04 -26.67
N GLN A 220 -1.96 5.93 -27.39
CA GLN A 220 -3.07 5.20 -27.96
C GLN A 220 -3.83 4.38 -26.91
N ALA A 221 -3.13 3.90 -25.89
CA ALA A 221 -3.75 3.17 -24.79
C ALA A 221 -3.05 3.45 -23.44
N VAL A 222 -3.79 3.23 -22.37
CA VAL A 222 -3.28 3.24 -20.99
C VAL A 222 -3.60 1.90 -20.32
N VAL A 223 -2.61 1.30 -19.67
CA VAL A 223 -2.73 0.12 -18.80
C VAL A 223 -2.75 0.60 -17.38
N ILE A 224 -3.85 0.40 -16.67
CA ILE A 224 -4.06 0.89 -15.30
C ILE A 224 -4.03 -0.28 -14.33
N LEU A 225 -3.12 -0.24 -13.35
CA LEU A 225 -3.02 -1.21 -12.26
C LEU A 225 -2.77 -0.46 -10.95
N VAL A 226 -3.78 -0.39 -10.09
CA VAL A 226 -3.77 0.34 -8.82
C VAL A 226 -4.85 -0.23 -7.90
N GLY A 227 -4.81 0.04 -6.60
CA GLY A 227 -5.87 -0.36 -5.66
C GLY A 227 -5.36 -1.17 -4.47
N THR A 228 -4.23 -1.87 -4.60
CA THR A 228 -3.67 -2.65 -3.51
C THR A 228 -3.29 -1.78 -2.30
N ASN A 229 -2.87 -0.54 -2.53
CA ASN A 229 -2.58 0.42 -1.46
C ASN A 229 -3.84 1.05 -0.87
N ASP A 230 -4.90 1.18 -1.67
CA ASP A 230 -6.22 1.61 -1.20
C ASP A 230 -6.76 0.60 -0.18
N LEU A 231 -6.73 -0.69 -0.50
CA LEU A 231 -7.12 -1.76 0.41
C LEU A 231 -6.30 -1.74 1.70
N ALA A 232 -4.97 -1.60 1.58
CA ALA A 232 -4.08 -1.53 2.75
C ALA A 232 -4.39 -0.33 3.68
N ARG A 233 -5.00 0.72 3.15
CA ARG A 233 -5.42 1.91 3.91
C ARG A 233 -6.90 1.91 4.24
N ALA A 234 -7.57 0.78 4.03
CA ALA A 234 -8.99 0.59 4.28
C ALA A 234 -9.87 1.65 3.57
N VAL A 235 -9.48 2.06 2.36
CA VAL A 235 -10.34 2.88 1.50
C VAL A 235 -11.57 2.04 1.13
N PRO A 236 -12.78 2.55 1.27
CA PRO A 236 -13.99 1.83 0.91
C PRO A 236 -13.98 1.39 -0.57
N LEU A 237 -14.45 0.18 -0.87
CA LEU A 237 -14.43 -0.35 -2.25
C LEU A 237 -15.14 0.59 -3.23
N HIS A 238 -16.29 1.16 -2.84
CA HIS A 238 -17.04 2.08 -3.71
C HIS A 238 -16.25 3.35 -4.09
N ASP A 239 -15.33 3.81 -3.23
CA ASP A 239 -14.48 4.96 -3.55
C ASP A 239 -13.42 4.57 -4.59
N ILE A 240 -12.85 3.36 -4.45
CA ILE A 240 -11.89 2.81 -5.42
C ILE A 240 -12.58 2.60 -6.78
N GLU A 241 -13.77 2.04 -6.77
CA GLU A 241 -14.62 1.83 -7.95
C GLU A 241 -14.94 3.15 -8.66
N SER A 242 -15.33 4.17 -7.89
CA SER A 242 -15.58 5.52 -8.41
C SER A 242 -14.34 6.15 -9.06
N ASN A 243 -13.17 5.94 -8.46
CA ASN A 243 -11.90 6.39 -9.02
C ASN A 243 -11.57 5.67 -10.34
N TYR A 244 -11.80 4.36 -10.43
CA TYR A 244 -11.63 3.62 -11.68
C TYR A 244 -12.57 4.12 -12.78
N GLN A 245 -13.85 4.37 -12.46
CA GLN A 245 -14.82 4.93 -13.42
C GLN A 245 -14.33 6.28 -13.94
N THR A 246 -13.88 7.16 -13.04
CA THR A 246 -13.40 8.50 -13.41
C THR A 246 -12.12 8.43 -14.27
N LEU A 247 -11.17 7.53 -13.94
CA LEU A 247 -9.97 7.30 -14.76
C LEU A 247 -10.34 6.84 -16.18
N ALA A 248 -11.31 5.92 -16.30
CA ALA A 248 -11.78 5.42 -17.59
C ALA A 248 -12.50 6.51 -18.39
N ASP A 249 -13.36 7.29 -17.76
CA ASP A 249 -14.10 8.37 -18.41
C ASP A 249 -13.15 9.47 -18.92
N LEU A 250 -12.14 9.84 -18.12
CA LEU A 250 -11.09 10.77 -18.52
C LEU A 250 -10.32 10.23 -19.74
N ALA A 251 -9.82 9.00 -19.69
CA ALA A 251 -9.10 8.41 -20.81
C ALA A 251 -9.95 8.39 -22.09
N THR A 252 -11.21 7.96 -21.97
CA THR A 252 -12.16 7.85 -23.10
C THR A 252 -12.46 9.22 -23.71
N ALA A 253 -12.64 10.27 -22.88
CA ALA A 253 -12.86 11.64 -23.33
C ALA A 253 -11.71 12.15 -24.23
N TYR A 254 -10.49 11.70 -23.97
CA TYR A 254 -9.29 12.01 -24.77
C TYR A 254 -8.97 10.94 -25.83
N LYS A 255 -9.91 10.02 -26.10
CA LYS A 255 -9.78 8.95 -27.10
C LYS A 255 -8.62 7.97 -26.83
N ILE A 256 -8.22 7.84 -25.57
CA ILE A 256 -7.23 6.88 -25.11
C ILE A 256 -7.95 5.57 -24.78
N LYS A 257 -7.51 4.47 -25.38
CA LYS A 257 -8.07 3.14 -25.11
C LYS A 257 -7.65 2.67 -23.71
N VAL A 258 -8.59 2.10 -22.94
CA VAL A 258 -8.38 1.72 -21.54
C VAL A 258 -8.21 0.22 -21.42
N ILE A 259 -7.18 -0.18 -20.66
CA ILE A 259 -6.87 -1.55 -20.30
C ILE A 259 -6.70 -1.57 -18.77
N PHE A 260 -7.52 -2.34 -18.08
CA PHE A 260 -7.37 -2.51 -16.63
C PHE A 260 -6.72 -3.85 -16.28
N GLY A 261 -5.75 -3.82 -15.38
CA GLY A 261 -5.17 -5.01 -14.78
C GLY A 261 -5.87 -5.37 -13.47
N ALA A 262 -6.21 -6.65 -13.29
CA ALA A 262 -6.62 -7.18 -12.01
C ALA A 262 -5.53 -6.97 -10.97
N LEU A 263 -5.91 -6.67 -9.73
CA LEU A 263 -4.97 -6.72 -8.60
C LEU A 263 -4.41 -8.15 -8.47
N THR A 264 -3.11 -8.25 -8.29
CA THR A 264 -2.47 -9.52 -7.91
C THR A 264 -2.95 -9.98 -6.53
N PRO A 265 -2.93 -11.27 -6.22
CA PRO A 265 -3.10 -11.72 -4.84
C PRO A 265 -1.98 -11.17 -3.96
N VAL A 266 -2.11 -11.38 -2.65
CA VAL A 266 -1.04 -11.17 -1.68
C VAL A 266 -0.80 -12.46 -0.91
N SER A 267 0.36 -12.60 -0.24
CA SER A 267 0.66 -13.78 0.56
C SER A 267 1.38 -13.43 1.86
N ASP A 268 1.31 -14.36 2.82
CA ASP A 268 2.00 -14.29 4.11
C ASP A 268 3.18 -15.28 4.18
N TYR A 269 3.60 -15.87 3.05
CA TYR A 269 4.65 -16.90 3.02
C TYR A 269 6.01 -16.41 3.51
N HIS A 270 6.25 -15.12 3.48
CA HIS A 270 7.52 -14.50 3.87
C HIS A 270 7.43 -13.75 5.22
N LYS A 271 6.33 -13.86 5.96
CA LYS A 271 6.11 -13.14 7.23
C LYS A 271 7.13 -13.48 8.33
N ASP A 272 7.72 -14.66 8.27
CA ASP A 272 8.77 -15.06 9.22
C ASP A 272 10.10 -14.34 8.96
N GLN A 273 10.31 -13.80 7.77
CA GLN A 273 11.49 -13.00 7.40
C GLN A 273 11.33 -11.56 7.89
N GLU A 274 10.13 -11.02 7.72
CA GLU A 274 9.76 -9.65 8.09
C GLU A 274 8.26 -9.62 8.43
N PRO A 275 7.85 -9.29 9.68
CA PRO A 275 6.43 -9.25 10.05
C PRO A 275 5.57 -8.31 9.19
N SER A 276 6.17 -7.29 8.60
CA SER A 276 5.47 -6.42 7.66
C SER A 276 5.04 -7.16 6.38
N PHE A 277 5.56 -8.38 6.15
CA PHE A 277 5.18 -9.25 5.03
C PHE A 277 3.94 -10.12 5.33
N GLU A 278 3.29 -9.94 6.48
CA GLU A 278 1.93 -10.42 6.70
C GLU A 278 0.94 -9.51 5.96
N ARG A 279 0.78 -9.78 4.66
CA ARG A 279 0.06 -8.87 3.74
C ARG A 279 -1.45 -9.02 3.79
N THR A 280 -1.94 -10.22 4.12
CA THR A 280 -3.38 -10.54 4.10
C THR A 280 -4.18 -9.74 5.14
N LEU A 281 -3.57 -9.33 6.25
CA LEU A 281 -4.22 -8.48 7.25
C LEU A 281 -4.58 -7.08 6.71
N GLN A 282 -3.68 -6.51 5.92
CA GLN A 282 -3.89 -5.17 5.38
C GLN A 282 -4.67 -5.20 4.06
N ARG A 283 -4.60 -6.33 3.35
CA ARG A 283 -5.20 -6.55 2.03
C ARG A 283 -6.00 -7.85 2.06
N PRO A 284 -7.18 -7.86 2.68
CA PRO A 284 -7.97 -9.07 2.81
C PRO A 284 -8.22 -9.72 1.45
N PRO A 285 -7.90 -11.01 1.24
CA PRO A 285 -8.09 -11.68 -0.06
C PRO A 285 -9.51 -11.58 -0.60
N ALA A 286 -10.51 -11.57 0.28
CA ALA A 286 -11.91 -11.38 -0.10
C ALA A 286 -12.17 -10.00 -0.73
N GLN A 287 -11.51 -8.95 -0.27
CA GLN A 287 -11.66 -7.60 -0.84
C GLN A 287 -10.92 -7.49 -2.17
N ILE A 288 -9.73 -8.10 -2.32
CA ILE A 288 -9.03 -8.18 -3.61
C ILE A 288 -9.93 -8.87 -4.64
N LYS A 289 -10.52 -10.01 -4.27
CA LYS A 289 -11.42 -10.76 -5.14
C LYS A 289 -12.65 -9.93 -5.51
N ALA A 290 -13.33 -9.33 -4.55
CA ALA A 290 -14.50 -8.51 -4.79
C ALA A 290 -14.21 -7.34 -5.74
N LEU A 291 -13.08 -6.63 -5.54
CA LEU A 291 -12.68 -5.54 -6.42
C LEU A 291 -12.35 -6.03 -7.84
N ASN A 292 -11.67 -7.16 -7.98
CA ASN A 292 -11.35 -7.75 -9.28
C ASN A 292 -12.63 -8.22 -10.01
N GLU A 293 -13.59 -8.83 -9.33
CA GLU A 293 -14.89 -9.24 -9.89
C GLU A 293 -15.68 -8.02 -10.38
N TRP A 294 -15.74 -6.97 -9.55
CA TRP A 294 -16.37 -5.72 -9.95
C TRP A 294 -15.69 -5.11 -11.17
N LEU A 295 -14.35 -5.03 -11.18
CA LEU A 295 -13.57 -4.45 -12.27
C LEU A 295 -13.75 -5.23 -13.58
N GLN A 296 -13.79 -6.56 -13.52
CA GLN A 296 -14.08 -7.40 -14.69
C GLN A 296 -15.47 -7.12 -15.26
N GLY A 297 -16.48 -7.02 -14.39
CA GLY A 297 -17.85 -6.65 -14.76
C GLY A 297 -17.91 -5.26 -15.38
N PHE A 298 -17.26 -4.28 -14.78
CA PHE A 298 -17.16 -2.91 -15.29
C PHE A 298 -16.51 -2.86 -16.68
N CYS A 299 -15.38 -3.54 -16.86
CA CYS A 299 -14.72 -3.62 -18.15
C CYS A 299 -15.61 -4.26 -19.22
N SER A 300 -16.31 -5.35 -18.88
CA SER A 300 -17.24 -6.02 -19.79
C SER A 300 -18.39 -5.11 -20.23
N GLN A 301 -18.99 -4.38 -19.29
CA GLN A 301 -20.10 -3.47 -19.58
C GLN A 301 -19.70 -2.27 -20.43
N ARG A 302 -18.48 -1.76 -20.23
CA ARG A 302 -17.98 -0.55 -20.90
C ARG A 302 -17.15 -0.85 -22.17
N GLY A 303 -16.89 -2.13 -22.45
CA GLY A 303 -16.07 -2.55 -23.59
C GLY A 303 -14.57 -2.26 -23.42
N TYR A 304 -14.09 -2.16 -22.17
CA TYR A 304 -12.67 -2.01 -21.88
C TYR A 304 -11.96 -3.36 -21.82
N ALA A 305 -10.68 -3.39 -22.07
CA ALA A 305 -9.89 -4.59 -21.90
C ALA A 305 -9.61 -4.84 -20.41
N TYR A 306 -9.71 -6.11 -20.01
CA TYR A 306 -9.36 -6.57 -18.66
C TYR A 306 -8.23 -7.58 -18.76
N VAL A 307 -7.20 -7.44 -17.94
CA VAL A 307 -6.06 -8.36 -17.88
C VAL A 307 -6.07 -9.07 -16.53
N ASP A 308 -6.26 -10.37 -16.55
CA ASP A 308 -6.33 -11.18 -15.34
C ASP A 308 -4.94 -11.56 -14.83
N TYR A 309 -4.30 -10.62 -14.15
CA TYR A 309 -3.04 -10.89 -13.45
C TYR A 309 -3.24 -11.76 -12.21
N PHE A 310 -4.44 -11.73 -11.60
CA PHE A 310 -4.74 -12.51 -10.41
C PHE A 310 -4.60 -14.02 -10.68
N THR A 311 -5.31 -14.52 -11.67
CA THR A 311 -5.29 -15.95 -12.02
C THR A 311 -3.91 -16.44 -12.44
N ALA A 312 -3.10 -15.57 -13.07
CA ALA A 312 -1.74 -15.92 -13.48
C ALA A 312 -0.73 -16.04 -12.33
N THR A 313 -1.06 -15.49 -11.16
CA THR A 313 -0.11 -15.36 -10.04
C THR A 313 -0.63 -15.99 -8.73
N VAL A 314 -1.90 -16.39 -8.68
CA VAL A 314 -2.50 -17.01 -7.51
C VAL A 314 -2.11 -18.49 -7.40
N ASP A 315 -1.94 -18.98 -6.18
CA ASP A 315 -1.78 -20.40 -5.87
C ASP A 315 -3.14 -21.07 -5.49
N PRO A 316 -3.16 -22.39 -5.29
CA PRO A 316 -4.38 -23.09 -4.87
C PRO A 316 -4.95 -22.66 -3.52
N MET A 317 -4.16 -22.00 -2.67
CA MET A 317 -4.60 -21.45 -1.38
C MET A 317 -5.19 -20.04 -1.50
N GLY A 318 -5.21 -19.48 -2.72
CA GLY A 318 -5.70 -18.13 -2.97
C GLY A 318 -4.70 -17.03 -2.64
N GLN A 319 -3.42 -17.38 -2.44
CA GLN A 319 -2.34 -16.47 -2.12
C GLN A 319 -1.41 -16.25 -3.32
N PHE A 320 -0.59 -15.21 -3.26
CA PHE A 320 0.46 -14.99 -4.25
C PHE A 320 1.45 -16.15 -4.20
N GLN A 321 1.74 -16.76 -5.35
CA GLN A 321 2.71 -17.87 -5.43
C GLN A 321 4.04 -17.43 -4.81
N ALA A 322 4.55 -18.20 -3.84
CA ALA A 322 5.72 -17.85 -3.05
C ALA A 322 6.96 -17.52 -3.90
N GLU A 323 7.14 -18.25 -5.01
CA GLU A 323 8.28 -18.05 -5.91
C GLU A 323 8.11 -16.87 -6.88
N MET A 324 6.94 -16.25 -6.93
CA MET A 324 6.66 -15.09 -7.80
C MET A 324 6.73 -13.74 -7.09
N SER A 325 6.90 -13.75 -5.76
CA SER A 325 7.03 -12.56 -4.94
C SER A 325 7.96 -12.82 -3.77
N ASP A 326 8.88 -11.91 -3.50
CA ASP A 326 9.86 -12.06 -2.42
C ASP A 326 9.39 -11.43 -1.11
N ASP A 327 8.30 -10.65 -1.13
CA ASP A 327 7.73 -9.96 0.01
C ASP A 327 6.21 -10.19 0.18
N GLY A 328 5.64 -11.08 -0.63
CA GLY A 328 4.22 -11.41 -0.61
C GLY A 328 3.29 -10.35 -1.23
N LEU A 329 3.84 -9.29 -1.87
CA LEU A 329 3.08 -8.20 -2.48
C LEU A 329 3.55 -7.86 -3.89
N HIS A 330 4.86 -7.64 -4.06
CA HIS A 330 5.43 -7.18 -5.31
C HIS A 330 5.89 -8.37 -6.17
N PRO A 331 5.49 -8.43 -7.46
CA PRO A 331 6.01 -9.43 -8.36
C PRO A 331 7.53 -9.33 -8.49
N ASN A 332 8.23 -10.44 -8.33
CA ASN A 332 9.64 -10.53 -8.72
C ASN A 332 9.77 -10.81 -10.24
N ALA A 333 10.98 -11.07 -10.71
CA ALA A 333 11.22 -11.35 -12.13
C ALA A 333 10.36 -12.49 -12.70
N LYS A 334 10.03 -13.51 -11.88
CA LYS A 334 9.16 -14.63 -12.29
C LYS A 334 7.70 -14.17 -12.35
N GLY A 335 7.24 -13.39 -11.39
CA GLY A 335 5.90 -12.79 -11.40
C GLY A 335 5.68 -11.90 -12.61
N TYR A 336 6.60 -10.97 -12.90
CA TYR A 336 6.46 -10.13 -14.09
C TYR A 336 6.54 -10.93 -15.40
N ARG A 337 7.32 -12.01 -15.46
CA ARG A 337 7.31 -12.90 -16.63
C ARG A 337 5.97 -13.58 -16.87
N ALA A 338 5.22 -13.89 -15.80
CA ALA A 338 3.87 -14.42 -15.93
C ALA A 338 2.85 -13.36 -16.38
N MET A 339 3.02 -12.12 -15.92
CA MET A 339 2.10 -11.00 -16.21
C MET A 339 2.31 -10.40 -17.62
N ALA A 340 3.55 -10.32 -18.09
CA ALA A 340 3.89 -9.59 -19.30
C ALA A 340 3.20 -10.10 -20.58
N PRO A 341 3.12 -11.41 -20.85
CA PRO A 341 2.41 -11.90 -22.05
C PRO A 341 0.92 -11.53 -22.06
N LEU A 342 0.28 -11.48 -20.88
CA LEU A 342 -1.13 -11.11 -20.74
C LEU A 342 -1.34 -9.63 -21.06
N ALA A 343 -0.47 -8.77 -20.55
CA ALA A 343 -0.48 -7.35 -20.88
C ALA A 343 -0.26 -7.12 -22.37
N GLY A 344 0.75 -7.78 -22.98
CA GLY A 344 1.03 -7.69 -24.40
C GLY A 344 -0.15 -8.08 -25.27
N ALA A 345 -0.75 -9.24 -24.99
CA ALA A 345 -1.91 -9.73 -25.72
C ALA A 345 -3.13 -8.79 -25.62
N ALA A 346 -3.36 -8.21 -24.43
CA ALA A 346 -4.43 -7.24 -24.23
C ALA A 346 -4.17 -5.93 -25.00
N ILE A 347 -2.94 -5.44 -25.00
CA ILE A 347 -2.54 -4.25 -25.76
C ILE A 347 -2.73 -4.49 -27.26
N ASP A 348 -2.21 -5.59 -27.79
CA ASP A 348 -2.31 -5.95 -29.21
C ASP A 348 -3.77 -6.04 -29.64
N LYS A 349 -4.60 -6.75 -28.86
CA LYS A 349 -6.04 -6.86 -29.14
C LYS A 349 -6.73 -5.50 -29.10
N THR A 350 -6.37 -4.65 -28.12
CA THR A 350 -6.99 -3.33 -27.93
C THR A 350 -6.62 -2.38 -29.07
N LEU A 351 -5.39 -2.49 -29.59
CA LEU A 351 -4.89 -1.62 -30.66
C LEU A 351 -5.12 -2.16 -32.06
N ALA A 352 -5.56 -3.41 -32.20
CA ALA A 352 -5.92 -3.98 -33.50
C ALA A 352 -6.92 -3.09 -34.26
N PRO A 353 -6.77 -2.92 -35.56
CA PRO A 353 -7.78 -2.25 -36.38
C PRO A 353 -9.15 -2.92 -36.21
N ALA A 354 -10.20 -2.14 -36.11
CA ALA A 354 -11.55 -2.70 -36.10
C ALA A 354 -11.76 -3.59 -37.36
N GLU A 355 -12.18 -4.83 -37.14
CA GLU A 355 -12.52 -5.70 -38.26
C GLU A 355 -13.58 -5.01 -39.12
N THR A 356 -13.26 -4.78 -40.39
CA THR A 356 -14.23 -4.24 -41.34
C THR A 356 -15.32 -5.29 -41.49
N PRO A 357 -16.61 -4.99 -41.27
CA PRO A 357 -17.67 -5.97 -41.43
C PRO A 357 -17.61 -6.56 -42.85
N GLN A 358 -17.35 -7.84 -42.95
CA GLN A 358 -17.42 -8.50 -44.25
C GLN A 358 -18.83 -8.31 -44.84
N LYS A 359 -18.93 -7.63 -45.99
CA LYS A 359 -20.19 -7.56 -46.69
C LYS A 359 -20.71 -8.97 -46.90
N PRO A 360 -21.97 -9.26 -46.57
CA PRO A 360 -22.54 -10.58 -46.80
C PRO A 360 -22.35 -10.96 -48.28
N LYS A 361 -21.71 -12.10 -48.53
CA LYS A 361 -21.59 -12.65 -49.87
C LYS A 361 -23.02 -12.80 -50.43
N LYS A 362 -23.36 -12.04 -51.47
CA LYS A 362 -24.62 -12.21 -52.19
C LYS A 362 -24.70 -13.67 -52.65
N ARG A 363 -25.61 -14.44 -52.09
CA ARG A 363 -25.99 -15.75 -52.62
C ARG A 363 -26.53 -15.51 -54.01
N GLY A 364 -25.79 -15.95 -55.02
CA GLY A 364 -26.28 -15.95 -56.38
C GLY A 364 -27.54 -16.80 -56.44
N ILE A 365 -28.63 -16.18 -56.82
CA ILE A 365 -29.87 -16.89 -57.17
C ILE A 365 -29.55 -17.60 -58.51
N ALA A 366 -29.38 -18.91 -58.48
CA ALA A 366 -29.32 -19.73 -59.64
C ALA A 366 -30.75 -19.73 -60.31
N SER A 367 -30.85 -19.01 -61.40
CA SER A 367 -32.05 -19.07 -62.22
C SER A 367 -32.08 -20.42 -62.98
N ASN A 368 -32.84 -21.38 -62.42
CA ASN A 368 -33.29 -22.51 -63.24
C ASN A 368 -34.60 -22.12 -63.91
N ILE A 369 -34.46 -21.65 -65.14
CA ILE A 369 -35.59 -21.64 -66.12
C ILE A 369 -35.40 -22.86 -67.05
N LYS A 370 -36.30 -23.80 -66.90
CA LYS A 370 -36.73 -24.69 -68.02
C LYS A 370 -38.21 -24.79 -68.00
#